data_ca4dec787db5e170a5b9e5fba9803fe3
#
_entry.id   ca4dec787db5e170a5b9e5fba9803fe3
#
_cell.length_a   1.000
_cell.length_b   1.000
_cell.length_c   1.000
_cell.angle_alpha   90.00
_cell.angle_beta   90.00
_cell.angle_gamma   90.00
#
_symmetry.space_group_name_H-M   'P 1'
#
loop_
_entity.id
_entity.type
_entity.pdbx_description
1 polymer ?
#
loop_
_entity_poly.entity_id
_entity_poly.type
_entity_poly.pdbx_seq_one_letter_code
_entity_poly.pdbx_strand_id
1 'polypeptide(L)' 'MIKSELADEWERSAEQCYAAMYDARPHQVKDCWDDARHHFVRAIEAAREDGGLAQADRLERRLRHVEAVYESQFRGVGS' A
#
# COMPACT_ATOMS: atom_id res chain seq x y z
N MET A 1 -19.36 11.85 8.65
CA MET A 1 -18.45 10.81 8.15
C MET A 1 -17.04 11.11 8.65
N ILE A 2 -16.40 10.14 9.28
CA ILE A 2 -15.05 10.33 9.84
C ILE A 2 -14.03 9.86 8.81
N LYS A 3 -13.06 10.73 8.51
CA LYS A 3 -11.98 10.41 7.60
C LYS A 3 -10.66 10.81 8.26
N SER A 4 -9.70 9.89 8.30
CA SER A 4 -8.38 10.16 8.86
C SER A 4 -7.49 10.83 7.82
N GLU A 5 -7.05 12.05 8.11
CA GLU A 5 -6.08 12.74 7.24
C GLU A 5 -4.71 12.05 7.27
N LEU A 6 -4.33 11.51 8.42
CA LEU A 6 -3.08 10.77 8.56
C LEU A 6 -3.12 9.51 7.69
N ALA A 7 -4.26 8.82 7.67
CA ALA A 7 -4.42 7.65 6.80
C ALA A 7 -4.29 8.03 5.32
N ASP A 8 -4.82 9.20 4.93
CA ASP A 8 -4.68 9.69 3.55
C ASP A 8 -3.22 9.95 3.19
N GLU A 9 -2.43 10.48 4.11
CA GLU A 9 -1.02 10.71 3.90
C GLU A 9 -0.26 9.39 3.72
N TRP A 10 -0.53 8.41 4.58
CA TRP A 10 0.07 7.09 4.45
C TRP A 10 -0.34 6.40 3.15
N GLU A 11 -1.61 6.53 2.76
CA GLU A 11 -2.11 5.97 1.50
C GLU A 11 -1.38 6.59 0.31
N ARG A 12 -1.20 7.89 0.31
CA ARG A 12 -0.50 8.59 -0.77
C ARG A 12 0.93 8.07 -0.92
N SER A 13 1.63 7.92 0.20
CA SER A 13 2.98 7.35 0.20
C SER A 13 2.99 5.91 -0.29
N ALA A 14 2.00 5.12 0.13
CA ALA A 14 1.88 3.73 -0.29
C ALA A 14 1.66 3.62 -1.80
N GLU A 15 0.79 4.46 -2.37
CA GLU A 15 0.52 4.46 -3.81
C GLU A 15 1.74 4.91 -4.60
N GLN A 16 2.53 5.84 -4.07
CA GLN A 16 3.78 6.26 -4.70
C GLN A 16 4.78 5.11 -4.74
N CYS A 17 4.93 4.37 -3.64
CA CYS A 17 5.80 3.20 -3.60
C CYS A 17 5.33 2.11 -4.57
N TYR A 18 4.02 1.89 -4.64
CA TYR A 18 3.44 0.94 -5.57
C TYR A 18 3.74 1.33 -7.02
N ALA A 19 3.50 2.59 -7.37
CA ALA A 19 3.81 3.09 -8.71
C ALA A 19 5.29 2.96 -9.04
N ALA A 20 6.17 3.16 -8.05
CA ALA A 20 7.61 3.06 -8.23
C ALA A 20 8.06 1.65 -8.61
N MET A 21 7.28 0.61 -8.27
CA MET A 21 7.62 -0.76 -8.67
C MET A 21 7.71 -0.93 -10.18
N TYR A 22 6.86 -0.21 -10.92
CA TYR A 22 6.81 -0.31 -12.38
C TYR A 22 8.04 0.29 -13.05
N ASP A 23 8.71 1.22 -12.37
CA ASP A 23 9.91 1.88 -12.87
C ASP A 23 11.19 1.36 -12.20
N ALA A 24 11.05 0.50 -11.19
CA ALA A 24 12.18 0.01 -10.42
C ALA A 24 13.00 -1.01 -11.21
N ARG A 25 14.29 -1.05 -10.92
CA ARG A 25 15.14 -2.14 -11.42
C ARG A 25 14.75 -3.44 -10.73
N PRO A 26 14.94 -4.62 -11.39
CA PRO A 26 14.51 -5.90 -10.82
C PRO A 26 14.90 -6.11 -9.35
N HIS A 27 16.13 -5.75 -8.98
CA HIS A 27 16.62 -5.95 -7.62
C HIS A 27 16.00 -4.97 -6.60
N GLN A 28 15.29 -3.94 -7.05
CA GLN A 28 14.67 -2.92 -6.21
C GLN A 28 13.16 -3.15 -6.03
N VAL A 29 12.56 -4.01 -6.85
CA VAL A 29 11.11 -4.21 -6.85
C VAL A 29 10.60 -4.66 -5.49
N LYS A 30 11.29 -5.62 -4.86
CA LYS A 30 10.87 -6.12 -3.55
C LYS A 30 10.91 -5.03 -2.49
N ASP A 31 11.94 -4.19 -2.51
CA ASP A 31 12.05 -3.08 -1.54
C ASP A 31 10.91 -2.09 -1.71
N CYS A 32 10.55 -1.75 -2.96
CA CYS A 32 9.40 -0.90 -3.23
C CYS A 32 8.11 -1.54 -2.74
N TRP A 33 7.96 -2.84 -2.93
CA TRP A 33 6.78 -3.57 -2.45
C TRP A 33 6.71 -3.58 -0.93
N ASP A 34 7.82 -3.86 -0.26
CA ASP A 34 7.86 -3.87 1.20
C ASP A 34 7.46 -2.50 1.76
N ASP A 35 7.96 -1.41 1.16
CA ASP A 35 7.61 -0.05 1.55
C ASP A 35 6.13 0.24 1.30
N ALA A 36 5.62 -0.12 0.13
CA ALA A 36 4.22 0.09 -0.22
C ALA A 36 3.31 -0.63 0.78
N ARG A 37 3.59 -1.89 1.04
CA ARG A 37 2.83 -2.71 1.98
C ARG A 37 2.85 -2.09 3.38
N HIS A 38 4.03 -1.70 3.84
CA HIS A 38 4.17 -1.08 5.16
C HIS A 38 3.31 0.18 5.27
N HIS A 39 3.35 1.04 4.25
CA HIS A 39 2.57 2.27 4.26
C HIS A 39 1.07 2.02 4.19
N PHE A 40 0.61 1.01 3.44
CA PHE A 40 -0.80 0.62 3.44
C PHE A 40 -1.24 0.13 4.81
N VAL A 41 -0.43 -0.68 5.48
CA VAL A 41 -0.74 -1.16 6.83
C VAL A 41 -0.85 0.03 7.80
N ARG A 42 0.09 0.98 7.73
CA ARG A 42 0.03 2.17 8.58
C ARG A 42 -1.21 3.02 8.29
N ALA A 43 -1.60 3.12 7.01
CA ALA A 43 -2.83 3.84 6.64
C ALA A 43 -4.06 3.19 7.26
N ILE A 44 -4.14 1.86 7.21
CA ILE A 44 -5.26 1.11 7.79
C ILE A 44 -5.32 1.34 9.31
N GLU A 45 -4.17 1.24 9.98
CA GLU A 45 -4.09 1.47 11.43
C GLU A 45 -4.55 2.88 11.79
N ALA A 46 -4.07 3.88 11.07
CA ALA A 46 -4.45 5.28 11.31
C ALA A 46 -5.95 5.49 11.11
N ALA A 47 -6.52 4.91 10.05
CA ALA A 47 -7.95 5.02 9.78
C ALA A 47 -8.77 4.42 10.94
N ARG A 48 -8.36 3.25 11.43
CA ARG A 48 -9.06 2.60 12.54
C ARG A 48 -8.96 3.41 13.83
N GLU A 49 -7.79 3.94 14.14
CA GLU A 49 -7.58 4.76 15.34
C GLU A 49 -8.46 6.01 15.32
N ASP A 50 -8.65 6.59 14.14
CA ASP A 50 -9.45 7.80 13.98
C ASP A 50 -10.94 7.51 13.79
N GLY A 51 -11.34 6.25 13.85
CA GLY A 51 -12.73 5.85 13.71
C GLY A 51 -13.25 5.82 12.28
N GLY A 52 -12.38 5.93 11.28
CA GLY A 52 -12.75 5.87 9.87
C GLY A 52 -12.86 4.45 9.36
N LEU A 53 -13.86 3.70 9.84
CA LEU A 53 -13.97 2.27 9.53
C LEU A 53 -14.21 2.01 8.05
N ALA A 54 -15.01 2.83 7.38
CA ALA A 54 -15.24 2.70 5.94
C ALA A 54 -13.95 2.95 5.15
N GLN A 55 -13.16 3.94 5.58
CA GLN A 55 -11.86 4.23 5.00
C GLN A 55 -10.91 3.04 5.20
N ALA A 56 -10.88 2.46 6.40
CA ALA A 56 -10.04 1.30 6.70
C ALA A 56 -10.41 0.11 5.81
N ASP A 57 -11.70 -0.16 5.63
CA ASP A 57 -12.17 -1.24 4.76
C ASP A 57 -11.73 -1.03 3.32
N ARG A 58 -11.85 0.19 2.81
CA ARG A 58 -11.41 0.53 1.46
C ARG A 58 -9.92 0.31 1.30
N LEU A 59 -9.13 0.73 2.28
CA LEU A 59 -7.68 0.56 2.26
C LEU A 59 -7.28 -0.91 2.33
N GLU A 60 -7.97 -1.72 3.12
CA GLU A 60 -7.71 -3.16 3.17
C GLU A 60 -7.98 -3.83 1.83
N ARG A 61 -9.06 -3.46 1.15
CA ARG A 61 -9.37 -3.98 -0.19
C ARG A 61 -8.31 -3.53 -1.19
N ARG A 62 -7.86 -2.29 -1.09
CA ARG A 62 -6.80 -1.78 -1.97
C ARG A 62 -5.51 -2.55 -1.76
N LEU A 63 -5.12 -2.78 -0.51
CA LEU A 63 -3.92 -3.54 -0.19
C LEU A 63 -3.99 -4.95 -0.77
N ARG A 64 -5.12 -5.63 -0.64
CA ARG A 64 -5.29 -6.97 -1.22
C ARG A 64 -5.15 -6.96 -2.74
N HIS A 65 -5.68 -5.93 -3.39
CA HIS A 65 -5.55 -5.78 -4.84
C HIS A 65 -4.09 -5.60 -5.25
N VAL A 66 -3.39 -4.69 -4.58
CA VAL A 66 -1.98 -4.40 -4.86
C VAL A 66 -1.13 -5.64 -4.59
N GLU A 67 -1.41 -6.37 -3.51
CA GLU A 67 -0.73 -7.61 -3.19
C GLU A 67 -0.93 -8.66 -4.29
N ALA A 68 -2.16 -8.79 -4.80
CA ALA A 68 -2.44 -9.71 -5.90
C ALA A 68 -1.68 -9.34 -7.16
N VAL A 69 -1.57 -8.04 -7.47
CA VAL A 69 -0.79 -7.56 -8.60
C VAL A 69 0.69 -7.91 -8.41
N TYR A 70 1.23 -7.65 -7.22
CA TYR A 70 2.62 -8.00 -6.92
C TYR A 70 2.86 -9.49 -7.12
N GLU A 71 2.01 -10.33 -6.56
CA GLU A 71 2.14 -11.78 -6.65
C GLU A 71 2.09 -12.28 -8.10
N SER A 72 1.24 -11.68 -8.92
CA SER A 72 1.06 -12.14 -10.30
C SER A 72 2.06 -11.54 -11.29
N GLN A 73 2.55 -10.33 -11.07
CA GLN A 73 3.38 -9.62 -12.04
C GLN A 73 4.82 -9.40 -11.60
N PHE A 74 5.07 -9.28 -10.32
CA PHE A 74 6.39 -8.85 -9.83
C PHE A 74 7.13 -9.88 -9.00
N ARG A 75 6.46 -10.88 -8.46
CA ARG A 75 7.04 -11.80 -7.50
C ARG A 75 8.30 -12.51 -7.98
N GLY A 76 8.48 -12.83 -9.17
CA GLY A 76 9.69 -13.49 -9.68
C GLY A 76 10.79 -12.52 -10.10
N VAL A 77 10.50 -11.22 -10.10
CA VAL A 77 11.41 -10.22 -10.61
C VAL A 77 12.49 -9.92 -9.59
N GLY A 78 13.75 -10.06 -9.97
CA GLY A 78 14.89 -9.77 -9.10
C GLY A 78 15.25 -10.86 -8.11
N SER A 79 14.59 -12.00 -8.19
CA SER A 79 14.91 -13.15 -7.31
C SER A 79 15.95 -14.06 -7.93
#